data_0a60e59a7f417a46764fe687e9bd10c3
#
_entry.id   0a60e59a7f417a46764fe687e9bd10c3
#
_cell.length_a   1.000
_cell.length_b   1.000
_cell.length_c   1.000
_cell.angle_alpha   90.00
_cell.angle_beta   90.00
_cell.angle_gamma   90.00
#
_symmetry.space_group_name_H-M   'P 1'
#
loop_
_entity.id
_entity.type
_entity.pdbx_description
1 polymer ?
#
loop_
_entity_poly.entity_id
_entity_poly.type
_entity_poly.pdbx_seq_one_letter_code
_entity_poly.pdbx_strand_id
1 'polypeptide(L)'
;MSMASKPVVSVVCVVYNQEQYISQAIESFLCQETNFCYEIVIHDDASTDRTSDVINRYCEQYPGRIKYVRQPKNVYSQGARIFDTAIAFSSGEFVALCEGDDFWTDPKKLQLQYDYLVANPDMGAVFGDANVYYQASGVTLFAHDRSRGVVPPAGWVKESLLRANPYKTCTVMLRREAVQGYAVHASRLQAKMDDYVAWLHIAGHYRIGYLPEVLGTYRVLEQSASHFSEGKGKLRFERSAYKVSTYFCDRYGSALPRNVLRSGYSFNMFMYFCRARKFKAALGYVYCSAEFFRLLWAGVYRAVWRKAKRLRGGVDRSRVTQ
;
A
#
# COMPACT_ATOMS: atom_id res chain seq x y z
N MET A 1 40.10 2.57 8.60
CA MET A 1 38.79 2.17 7.97
C MET A 1 37.79 1.95 9.09
N SER A 2 36.87 2.89 9.32
CA SER A 2 35.75 2.68 10.25
C SER A 2 34.95 1.53 9.69
N MET A 3 34.73 0.46 10.46
CA MET A 3 33.75 -0.56 10.11
C MET A 3 32.40 0.15 10.05
N ALA A 4 31.85 0.26 8.85
CA ALA A 4 30.51 0.84 8.70
C ALA A 4 29.57 0.00 9.56
N SER A 5 28.92 0.64 10.53
CA SER A 5 27.97 -0.04 11.42
C SER A 5 26.86 -0.66 10.56
N LYS A 6 26.51 -1.91 10.86
CA LYS A 6 25.42 -2.60 10.16
C LYS A 6 24.15 -1.73 10.23
N PRO A 7 23.45 -1.51 9.10
CA PRO A 7 22.22 -0.71 9.13
C PRO A 7 21.15 -1.39 9.98
N VAL A 8 20.45 -0.60 10.78
CA VAL A 8 19.32 -1.06 11.59
C VAL A 8 18.06 -1.19 10.73
N VAL A 9 17.84 -0.20 9.86
CA VAL A 9 16.72 -0.14 8.94
C VAL A 9 17.21 -0.14 7.50
N SER A 10 16.55 -0.90 6.64
CA SER A 10 16.68 -0.80 5.19
C SER A 10 15.44 -0.14 4.60
N VAL A 11 15.64 0.98 3.92
CA VAL A 11 14.66 1.54 3.01
C VAL A 11 14.71 0.72 1.73
N VAL A 12 13.60 0.09 1.34
CA VAL A 12 13.53 -0.72 0.13
C VAL A 12 12.53 -0.09 -0.83
N CYS A 13 13.04 0.40 -1.95
CA CYS A 13 12.28 1.03 -3.00
C CYS A 13 12.26 0.14 -4.26
N VAL A 14 11.08 -0.17 -4.75
CA VAL A 14 10.90 -0.88 -6.03
C VAL A 14 10.46 0.10 -7.09
N VAL A 15 11.06 0.01 -8.29
CA VAL A 15 10.79 0.95 -9.38
C VAL A 15 10.72 0.24 -10.74
N TYR A 16 9.83 0.73 -11.60
CA TYR A 16 9.77 0.38 -13.00
C TYR A 16 9.12 1.52 -13.81
N ASN A 17 9.91 2.14 -14.73
CA ASN A 17 9.48 3.24 -15.58
C ASN A 17 8.87 4.43 -14.79
N GLN A 18 9.65 5.00 -13.88
CA GLN A 18 9.22 6.06 -12.98
C GLN A 18 10.15 7.29 -13.03
N GLU A 19 10.72 7.61 -14.21
CA GLU A 19 11.69 8.71 -14.41
C GLU A 19 11.19 10.05 -13.87
N GLN A 20 9.86 10.28 -13.87
CA GLN A 20 9.25 11.53 -13.42
C GLN A 20 9.10 11.64 -11.90
N TYR A 21 9.16 10.52 -11.17
CA TYR A 21 8.77 10.45 -9.76
C TYR A 21 9.90 10.06 -8.83
N ILE A 22 10.83 9.22 -9.32
CA ILE A 22 11.85 8.58 -8.48
C ILE A 22 12.77 9.57 -7.75
N SER A 23 13.02 10.75 -8.32
CA SER A 23 13.79 11.80 -7.62
C SER A 23 13.15 12.20 -6.30
N GLN A 24 11.84 12.44 -6.29
CA GLN A 24 11.11 12.82 -5.09
C GLN A 24 11.12 11.72 -4.03
N ALA A 25 11.01 10.47 -4.45
CA ALA A 25 11.14 9.32 -3.56
C ALA A 25 12.53 9.29 -2.91
N ILE A 26 13.62 9.34 -3.70
CA ILE A 26 15.00 9.31 -3.20
C ILE A 26 15.27 10.46 -2.25
N GLU A 27 14.88 11.69 -2.59
CA GLU A 27 15.04 12.87 -1.72
C GLU A 27 14.34 12.67 -0.38
N SER A 28 13.12 12.11 -0.39
CA SER A 28 12.37 11.82 0.83
C SER A 28 13.04 10.74 1.72
N PHE A 29 13.81 9.84 1.14
CA PHE A 29 14.59 8.85 1.90
C PHE A 29 15.89 9.45 2.46
N LEU A 30 16.55 10.31 1.68
CA LEU A 30 17.80 10.94 2.09
C LEU A 30 17.63 11.97 3.21
N CYS A 31 16.46 12.60 3.31
CA CYS A 31 16.17 13.59 4.35
C CYS A 31 15.74 12.98 5.70
N GLN A 32 15.74 11.64 5.85
CA GLN A 32 15.32 11.02 7.09
C GLN A 32 16.30 11.28 8.25
N GLU A 33 15.75 11.72 9.37
CA GLU A 33 16.44 12.03 10.63
C GLU A 33 16.33 10.82 11.56
N THR A 34 17.46 10.17 11.88
CA THR A 34 17.50 8.98 12.74
C THR A 34 18.70 9.01 13.66
N ASN A 35 18.58 8.38 14.83
CA ASN A 35 19.71 8.14 15.75
C ASN A 35 20.42 6.80 15.48
N PHE A 36 20.08 6.13 14.39
CA PHE A 36 20.68 4.88 13.93
C PHE A 36 21.07 4.94 12.44
N CYS A 37 21.93 4.01 12.02
CA CYS A 37 22.31 3.89 10.61
C CYS A 37 21.21 3.17 9.82
N TYR A 38 20.87 3.71 8.64
CA TYR A 38 20.01 3.06 7.67
C TYR A 38 20.65 3.03 6.28
N GLU A 39 20.25 2.08 5.47
CA GLU A 39 20.62 1.98 4.05
C GLU A 39 19.42 2.22 3.15
N ILE A 40 19.67 2.65 1.93
CA ILE A 40 18.66 2.79 0.86
C ILE A 40 18.98 1.76 -0.21
N VAL A 41 18.04 0.86 -0.49
CA VAL A 41 18.14 -0.14 -1.56
C VAL A 41 17.08 0.16 -2.59
N ILE A 42 17.51 0.50 -3.81
CA ILE A 42 16.61 0.75 -4.94
C ILE A 42 16.71 -0.44 -5.89
N HIS A 43 15.59 -1.13 -6.07
CA HIS A 43 15.47 -2.26 -6.97
C HIS A 43 14.70 -1.84 -8.23
N ASP A 44 15.43 -1.73 -9.34
CA ASP A 44 14.88 -1.40 -10.66
C ASP A 44 14.59 -2.66 -11.46
N ASP A 45 13.33 -2.88 -11.76
CA ASP A 45 12.84 -4.05 -12.49
C ASP A 45 12.99 -3.91 -14.02
N ALA A 46 14.19 -3.53 -14.46
CA ALA A 46 14.57 -3.31 -15.86
C ALA A 46 13.80 -2.16 -16.52
N SER A 47 13.80 -0.98 -15.92
CA SER A 47 13.21 0.22 -16.53
C SER A 47 13.77 0.50 -17.93
N THR A 48 12.89 0.93 -18.83
CA THR A 48 13.18 1.23 -20.24
C THR A 48 13.17 2.73 -20.55
N ASP A 49 12.73 3.55 -19.59
CA ASP A 49 12.82 5.01 -19.62
C ASP A 49 14.12 5.51 -18.96
N ARG A 50 14.19 6.77 -18.60
CA ARG A 50 15.38 7.36 -17.96
C ARG A 50 15.42 7.17 -16.42
N THR A 51 14.62 6.27 -15.86
CA THR A 51 14.64 5.97 -14.41
C THR A 51 16.04 5.62 -13.93
N SER A 52 16.74 4.73 -14.67
CA SER A 52 18.12 4.32 -14.34
C SER A 52 19.11 5.49 -14.33
N ASP A 53 18.99 6.43 -15.30
CA ASP A 53 19.87 7.60 -15.38
C ASP A 53 19.66 8.53 -14.17
N VAL A 54 18.41 8.69 -13.76
CA VAL A 54 18.07 9.46 -12.56
C VAL A 54 18.71 8.84 -11.32
N ILE A 55 18.53 7.54 -11.10
CA ILE A 55 19.07 6.84 -9.94
C ILE A 55 20.61 6.91 -9.91
N ASN A 56 21.28 6.69 -11.06
CA ASN A 56 22.73 6.75 -11.15
C ASN A 56 23.27 8.13 -10.71
N ARG A 57 22.64 9.23 -11.11
CA ARG A 57 23.04 10.59 -10.66
C ARG A 57 23.00 10.72 -9.13
N TYR A 58 21.96 10.16 -8.47
CA TYR A 58 21.91 10.15 -7.00
C TYR A 58 22.97 9.24 -6.38
N CYS A 59 23.30 8.11 -6.99
CA CYS A 59 24.41 7.26 -6.54
C CYS A 59 25.75 7.96 -6.62
N GLU A 60 26.00 8.75 -7.67
CA GLU A 60 27.21 9.56 -7.84
C GLU A 60 27.25 10.72 -6.84
N GLN A 61 26.13 11.40 -6.61
CA GLN A 61 26.01 12.52 -5.68
C GLN A 61 26.14 12.09 -4.20
N TYR A 62 25.67 10.89 -3.87
CA TYR A 62 25.64 10.35 -2.51
C TYR A 62 26.35 8.98 -2.43
N PRO A 63 27.69 8.94 -2.61
CA PRO A 63 28.43 7.68 -2.67
C PRO A 63 28.26 6.83 -1.42
N GLY A 64 27.92 5.56 -1.60
CA GLY A 64 27.75 4.59 -0.51
C GLY A 64 26.45 4.72 0.29
N ARG A 65 25.57 5.69 -0.01
CA ARG A 65 24.28 5.85 0.64
C ARG A 65 23.16 5.02 0.00
N ILE A 66 23.28 4.78 -1.31
CA ILE A 66 22.26 4.10 -2.12
C ILE A 66 22.90 2.85 -2.72
N LYS A 67 22.26 1.73 -2.46
CA LYS A 67 22.54 0.45 -3.14
C LYS A 67 21.56 0.31 -4.30
N TYR A 68 22.04 0.52 -5.51
CA TYR A 68 21.23 0.37 -6.72
C TYR A 68 21.37 -1.04 -7.29
N VAL A 69 20.25 -1.71 -7.49
CA VAL A 69 20.15 -3.07 -8.05
C VAL A 69 19.23 -3.03 -9.25
N ARG A 70 19.79 -3.15 -10.46
CA ARG A 70 19.01 -3.19 -11.69
C ARG A 70 18.91 -4.62 -12.20
N GLN A 71 17.68 -5.07 -12.50
CA GLN A 71 17.45 -6.36 -13.13
C GLN A 71 17.79 -6.32 -14.61
N PRO A 72 18.30 -7.41 -15.20
CA PRO A 72 18.58 -7.48 -16.64
C PRO A 72 17.30 -7.59 -17.48
N LYS A 73 16.18 -7.98 -16.87
CA LYS A 73 14.86 -8.12 -17.49
C LYS A 73 13.78 -7.94 -16.44
N ASN A 74 12.59 -7.50 -16.86
CA ASN A 74 11.45 -7.31 -15.97
C ASN A 74 11.00 -8.64 -15.36
N VAL A 75 11.33 -8.85 -14.08
CA VAL A 75 11.06 -10.11 -13.36
C VAL A 75 9.64 -10.16 -12.81
N TYR A 76 9.02 -9.01 -12.54
CA TYR A 76 7.61 -8.95 -12.14
C TYR A 76 6.69 -9.52 -13.23
N SER A 77 6.93 -9.17 -14.50
CA SER A 77 6.17 -9.71 -15.64
C SER A 77 6.29 -11.22 -15.76
N GLN A 78 7.38 -11.81 -15.26
CA GLN A 78 7.63 -13.24 -15.22
C GLN A 78 7.09 -13.93 -13.95
N GLY A 79 6.40 -13.17 -13.09
CA GLY A 79 5.77 -13.70 -11.88
C GLY A 79 6.65 -13.69 -10.63
N ALA A 80 7.81 -13.02 -10.67
CA ALA A 80 8.63 -12.84 -9.46
C ALA A 80 7.92 -11.97 -8.43
N ARG A 81 8.28 -12.18 -7.17
CA ARG A 81 7.78 -11.42 -6.02
C ARG A 81 8.70 -10.23 -5.80
N ILE A 82 8.28 -9.07 -6.28
CA ILE A 82 9.17 -7.91 -6.39
C ILE A 82 9.68 -7.43 -5.04
N PHE A 83 8.83 -7.39 -4.01
CA PHE A 83 9.26 -7.01 -2.65
C PHE A 83 10.20 -8.03 -2.03
N ASP A 84 9.93 -9.33 -2.17
CA ASP A 84 10.80 -10.40 -1.67
C ASP A 84 12.19 -10.32 -2.33
N THR A 85 12.19 -10.14 -3.66
CA THR A 85 13.42 -9.97 -4.44
C THR A 85 14.20 -8.73 -3.97
N ALA A 86 13.52 -7.60 -3.77
CA ALA A 86 14.16 -6.36 -3.34
C ALA A 86 14.68 -6.44 -1.89
N ILE A 87 13.89 -7.02 -0.98
CA ILE A 87 14.26 -7.22 0.43
C ILE A 87 15.51 -8.12 0.55
N ALA A 88 15.68 -9.09 -0.33
CA ALA A 88 16.86 -9.97 -0.33
C ALA A 88 18.19 -9.23 -0.53
N PHE A 89 18.16 -8.03 -1.14
CA PHE A 89 19.35 -7.19 -1.30
C PHE A 89 19.63 -6.27 -0.11
N SER A 90 18.77 -6.25 0.88
CA SER A 90 18.87 -5.38 2.05
C SER A 90 19.36 -6.16 3.29
N SER A 91 19.88 -5.47 4.32
CA SER A 91 20.56 -6.10 5.47
C SER A 91 20.03 -5.67 6.84
N GLY A 92 19.21 -4.62 6.92
CA GLY A 92 18.63 -4.11 8.17
C GLY A 92 17.69 -5.11 8.84
N GLU A 93 17.57 -5.03 10.14
CA GLU A 93 16.61 -5.82 10.93
C GLU A 93 15.16 -5.40 10.64
N PHE A 94 14.97 -4.12 10.38
CA PHE A 94 13.70 -3.54 9.96
C PHE A 94 13.75 -3.15 8.49
N VAL A 95 12.59 -3.21 7.83
CA VAL A 95 12.44 -2.86 6.41
C VAL A 95 11.32 -1.84 6.28
N ALA A 96 11.62 -0.67 5.70
CA ALA A 96 10.64 0.34 5.34
C ALA A 96 10.45 0.31 3.82
N LEU A 97 9.20 0.11 3.36
CA LEU A 97 8.90 -0.01 1.93
C LEU A 97 8.34 1.33 1.39
N CYS A 98 8.70 1.62 0.14
CA CYS A 98 8.08 2.68 -0.64
C CYS A 98 8.28 2.38 -2.13
N GLU A 99 7.24 2.49 -2.93
CA GLU A 99 7.36 2.45 -4.39
C GLU A 99 7.95 3.76 -4.91
N GLY A 100 8.62 3.72 -6.07
CA GLY A 100 9.33 4.88 -6.61
C GLY A 100 8.43 6.00 -7.17
N ASP A 101 7.11 5.78 -7.25
CA ASP A 101 6.10 6.80 -7.56
C ASP A 101 5.48 7.46 -6.31
N ASP A 102 5.76 6.92 -5.11
CA ASP A 102 5.35 7.47 -3.83
C ASP A 102 6.52 8.21 -3.16
N PHE A 103 6.25 8.93 -2.08
CA PHE A 103 7.28 9.63 -1.29
C PHE A 103 6.87 9.84 0.15
N TRP A 104 7.87 9.96 1.03
CA TRP A 104 7.62 10.26 2.45
C TRP A 104 7.50 11.75 2.71
N THR A 105 6.70 12.12 3.70
CA THR A 105 6.41 13.52 4.04
C THR A 105 6.93 13.92 5.41
N ASP A 106 7.24 12.94 6.27
CA ASP A 106 7.76 13.18 7.60
C ASP A 106 9.25 12.78 7.66
N PRO A 107 10.19 13.69 7.94
CA PRO A 107 11.59 13.37 8.07
C PRO A 107 11.90 12.46 9.28
N LYS A 108 10.98 12.31 10.22
CA LYS A 108 11.10 11.44 11.39
C LYS A 108 10.41 10.09 11.22
N LYS A 109 9.88 9.80 10.02
CA LYS A 109 9.13 8.56 9.78
C LYS A 109 9.91 7.31 10.23
N LEU A 110 11.16 7.17 9.84
CA LEU A 110 11.96 6.01 10.21
C LEU A 110 12.17 5.92 11.72
N GLN A 111 12.47 7.04 12.38
CA GLN A 111 12.66 7.07 13.83
C GLN A 111 11.38 6.71 14.58
N LEU A 112 10.26 7.34 14.24
CA LEU A 112 8.96 7.09 14.88
C LEU A 112 8.54 5.62 14.78
N GLN A 113 8.68 5.03 13.61
CA GLN A 113 8.28 3.65 13.37
C GLN A 113 9.25 2.64 14.03
N TYR A 114 10.54 2.93 14.04
CA TYR A 114 11.54 2.14 14.73
C TYR A 114 11.27 2.11 16.24
N ASP A 115 11.10 3.28 16.85
CA ASP A 115 10.82 3.39 18.29
C ASP A 115 9.54 2.66 18.66
N TYR A 116 8.49 2.77 17.81
CA TYR A 116 7.25 2.04 18.01
C TYR A 116 7.46 0.51 17.97
N LEU A 117 8.17 0.01 16.97
CA LEU A 117 8.41 -1.44 16.85
C LEU A 117 9.32 -1.96 17.97
N VAL A 118 10.34 -1.22 18.38
CA VAL A 118 11.20 -1.62 19.51
C VAL A 118 10.43 -1.68 20.81
N ALA A 119 9.55 -0.71 21.07
CA ALA A 119 8.68 -0.71 22.26
C ALA A 119 7.59 -1.78 22.24
N ASN A 120 7.30 -2.36 21.07
CA ASN A 120 6.23 -3.35 20.89
C ASN A 120 6.76 -4.60 20.13
N PRO A 121 7.47 -5.51 20.81
CA PRO A 121 8.15 -6.64 20.16
C PRO A 121 7.20 -7.68 19.53
N ASP A 122 5.92 -7.70 19.91
CA ASP A 122 4.87 -8.52 19.33
C ASP A 122 4.25 -7.98 18.04
N MET A 123 4.64 -6.76 17.63
CA MET A 123 4.24 -6.15 16.37
C MET A 123 5.18 -6.56 15.24
N GLY A 124 4.64 -7.17 14.18
CA GLY A 124 5.41 -7.53 12.99
C GLY A 124 5.56 -6.40 11.99
N ALA A 125 4.64 -5.44 12.01
CA ALA A 125 4.66 -4.25 11.16
C ALA A 125 3.93 -3.08 11.82
N VAL A 126 4.26 -1.85 11.39
CA VAL A 126 3.54 -0.62 11.72
C VAL A 126 3.32 0.21 10.46
N PHE A 127 2.11 0.73 10.31
CA PHE A 127 1.70 1.63 9.24
C PHE A 127 1.39 3.02 9.80
N GLY A 128 1.25 3.99 8.91
CA GLY A 128 0.77 5.33 9.26
C GLY A 128 -0.30 5.83 8.32
N ASP A 129 -0.84 7.03 8.63
CA ASP A 129 -1.71 7.73 7.70
C ASP A 129 -0.90 8.25 6.50
N ALA A 130 -1.58 8.56 5.41
CA ALA A 130 -0.95 9.10 4.22
C ALA A 130 -1.78 10.21 3.61
N ASN A 131 -1.12 11.11 2.89
CA ASN A 131 -1.80 11.89 1.88
C ASN A 131 -2.09 11.03 0.65
N VAL A 132 -3.11 11.39 -0.12
CA VAL A 132 -3.39 10.79 -1.43
C VAL A 132 -3.34 11.89 -2.48
N TYR A 133 -2.35 11.82 -3.38
CA TYR A 133 -2.13 12.78 -4.43
C TYR A 133 -2.57 12.24 -5.79
N TYR A 134 -3.54 12.88 -6.41
CA TYR A 134 -4.04 12.53 -7.74
C TYR A 134 -3.24 13.26 -8.81
N GLN A 135 -2.32 12.57 -9.48
CA GLN A 135 -1.39 13.17 -10.45
C GLN A 135 -2.13 13.88 -11.60
N ALA A 136 -3.18 13.31 -12.14
CA ALA A 136 -3.92 13.87 -13.28
C ALA A 136 -4.64 15.19 -12.96
N SER A 137 -5.06 15.39 -11.72
CA SER A 137 -5.83 16.59 -11.31
C SER A 137 -5.04 17.55 -10.44
N GLY A 138 -3.84 17.16 -9.97
CA GLY A 138 -3.05 17.92 -9.00
C GLY A 138 -3.68 18.02 -7.59
N VAL A 139 -4.76 17.27 -7.31
CA VAL A 139 -5.49 17.34 -6.04
C VAL A 139 -4.82 16.45 -5.01
N THR A 140 -4.58 17.01 -3.81
CA THR A 140 -4.12 16.25 -2.65
C THR A 140 -5.25 16.12 -1.61
N LEU A 141 -5.52 14.90 -1.18
CA LEU A 141 -6.33 14.63 0.01
C LEU A 141 -5.37 14.43 1.20
N PHE A 142 -5.30 15.41 2.08
CA PHE A 142 -4.42 15.38 3.24
C PHE A 142 -4.98 14.48 4.34
N ALA A 143 -4.09 13.79 5.05
CA ALA A 143 -4.40 12.88 6.15
C ALA A 143 -5.61 11.99 5.79
N HIS A 144 -5.46 11.22 4.71
CA HIS A 144 -6.57 10.60 3.98
C HIS A 144 -7.48 9.76 4.87
N ASP A 145 -6.95 8.99 5.79
CA ASP A 145 -7.75 8.13 6.64
C ASP A 145 -8.39 8.95 7.76
N ARG A 146 -7.63 9.77 8.45
CA ARG A 146 -8.12 10.66 9.54
C ARG A 146 -9.15 11.67 9.04
N SER A 147 -8.92 12.33 7.90
CA SER A 147 -9.87 13.31 7.35
C SER A 147 -11.23 12.70 6.97
N ARG A 148 -11.29 11.38 6.80
CA ARG A 148 -12.52 10.62 6.51
C ARG A 148 -13.13 9.99 7.76
N GLY A 149 -12.55 10.20 8.93
CA GLY A 149 -12.95 9.55 10.18
C GLY A 149 -12.72 8.03 10.14
N VAL A 150 -11.74 7.56 9.37
CA VAL A 150 -11.37 6.16 9.27
C VAL A 150 -10.11 5.95 10.10
N VAL A 151 -10.18 5.00 11.02
CA VAL A 151 -8.99 4.51 11.74
C VAL A 151 -8.71 3.11 11.21
N PRO A 152 -7.60 2.89 10.51
CA PRO A 152 -7.20 1.54 10.12
C PRO A 152 -7.08 0.63 11.34
N PRO A 153 -7.43 -0.66 11.22
CA PRO A 153 -7.36 -1.58 12.34
C PRO A 153 -5.90 -1.74 12.82
N ALA A 154 -5.73 -1.92 14.13
CA ALA A 154 -4.45 -2.23 14.78
C ALA A 154 -4.60 -3.39 15.75
N GLY A 155 -3.51 -4.06 16.08
CA GLY A 155 -3.49 -5.26 16.92
C GLY A 155 -3.64 -6.55 16.09
N TRP A 156 -4.46 -7.48 16.53
CA TRP A 156 -4.78 -8.72 15.81
C TRP A 156 -5.79 -8.44 14.68
N VAL A 157 -5.30 -8.02 13.54
CA VAL A 157 -6.10 -7.45 12.44
C VAL A 157 -6.50 -8.46 11.35
N LYS A 158 -6.15 -9.73 11.51
CA LYS A 158 -6.37 -10.76 10.49
C LYS A 158 -7.78 -10.73 9.91
N GLU A 159 -8.81 -10.73 10.75
CA GLU A 159 -10.21 -10.76 10.30
C GLU A 159 -10.62 -9.49 9.55
N SER A 160 -10.14 -8.33 9.99
CA SER A 160 -10.38 -7.06 9.32
C SER A 160 -9.69 -7.00 7.97
N LEU A 161 -8.43 -7.47 7.93
CA LEU A 161 -7.60 -7.45 6.73
C LEU A 161 -8.12 -8.43 5.67
N LEU A 162 -8.67 -9.58 6.05
CA LEU A 162 -9.35 -10.49 5.13
C LEU A 162 -10.52 -9.81 4.40
N ARG A 163 -11.20 -8.84 5.02
CA ARG A 163 -12.31 -8.09 4.41
C ARG A 163 -11.86 -6.99 3.46
N ALA A 164 -10.77 -6.29 3.79
CA ALA A 164 -10.22 -5.20 2.98
C ALA A 164 -8.79 -4.88 3.41
N ASN A 165 -7.94 -4.48 2.45
CA ASN A 165 -6.62 -3.92 2.73
C ASN A 165 -6.72 -2.38 2.87
N PRO A 166 -6.63 -1.83 4.09
CA PRO A 166 -6.64 -0.38 4.30
C PRO A 166 -5.24 0.24 4.22
N TYR A 167 -4.18 -0.58 4.29
CA TYR A 167 -2.81 -0.13 4.44
C TYR A 167 -2.19 0.31 3.11
N LYS A 168 -1.37 1.35 3.18
CA LYS A 168 -0.61 1.86 2.03
C LYS A 168 0.86 1.49 2.19
N THR A 169 1.43 0.83 1.20
CA THR A 169 2.81 0.30 1.22
C THR A 169 3.83 1.37 1.57
N CYS A 170 3.70 2.58 1.02
CA CYS A 170 4.63 3.68 1.28
C CYS A 170 4.67 4.15 2.75
N THR A 171 3.74 3.71 3.60
CA THR A 171 3.72 4.07 5.03
C THR A 171 4.27 2.99 5.96
N VAL A 172 4.63 1.82 5.46
CA VAL A 172 4.99 0.68 6.30
C VAL A 172 6.45 0.73 6.80
N MET A 173 6.65 0.24 8.02
CA MET A 173 7.89 -0.39 8.47
C MET A 173 7.55 -1.75 9.08
N LEU A 174 8.35 -2.77 8.78
CA LEU A 174 8.12 -4.13 9.25
C LEU A 174 9.42 -4.75 9.80
N ARG A 175 9.25 -5.76 10.67
CA ARG A 175 10.37 -6.63 11.03
C ARG A 175 10.69 -7.55 9.86
N ARG A 176 11.95 -7.68 9.52
CA ARG A 176 12.39 -8.59 8.45
C ARG A 176 11.92 -10.02 8.68
N GLU A 177 11.99 -10.51 9.92
CA GLU A 177 11.55 -11.86 10.27
C GLU A 177 10.04 -12.08 10.04
N ALA A 178 9.22 -11.04 10.24
CA ALA A 178 7.76 -11.14 10.12
C ALA A 178 7.30 -11.35 8.66
N VAL A 179 8.13 -11.01 7.68
CA VAL A 179 7.81 -11.17 6.26
C VAL A 179 8.48 -12.43 5.65
N GLN A 180 9.31 -13.14 6.42
CA GLN A 180 9.96 -14.35 5.91
C GLN A 180 8.93 -15.42 5.50
N GLY A 181 9.11 -15.96 4.30
CA GLY A 181 8.26 -17.03 3.77
C GLY A 181 6.94 -16.60 3.12
N TYR A 182 6.57 -15.31 3.15
CA TYR A 182 5.34 -14.85 2.49
C TYR A 182 5.35 -15.11 0.96
N ALA A 183 6.52 -15.05 0.34
CA ALA A 183 6.70 -15.24 -1.09
C ALA A 183 6.22 -16.61 -1.58
N VAL A 184 6.28 -17.65 -0.73
CA VAL A 184 5.73 -18.98 -1.03
C VAL A 184 4.22 -18.90 -1.28
N HIS A 185 3.50 -18.12 -0.46
CA HIS A 185 2.06 -17.92 -0.62
C HIS A 185 1.74 -17.09 -1.85
N ALA A 186 2.49 -16.01 -2.06
CA ALA A 186 2.33 -15.10 -3.19
C ALA A 186 2.56 -15.84 -4.52
N SER A 187 3.60 -16.67 -4.60
CA SER A 187 3.90 -17.50 -5.79
C SER A 187 2.83 -18.55 -6.03
N ARG A 188 2.42 -19.30 -5.01
CA ARG A 188 1.32 -20.30 -5.11
C ARG A 188 0.02 -19.67 -5.62
N LEU A 189 -0.28 -18.47 -5.18
CA LEU A 189 -1.51 -17.76 -5.56
C LEU A 189 -1.40 -17.06 -6.91
N GLN A 190 -0.20 -16.83 -7.42
CA GLN A 190 0.07 -15.93 -8.55
C GLN A 190 -0.62 -14.57 -8.31
N ALA A 191 -0.48 -14.08 -7.08
CA ALA A 191 -1.16 -12.87 -6.63
C ALA A 191 -0.70 -11.65 -7.44
N LYS A 192 -1.65 -10.74 -7.72
CA LYS A 192 -1.37 -9.47 -8.39
C LYS A 192 -1.04 -8.33 -7.42
N MET A 193 -1.16 -8.58 -6.12
CA MET A 193 -0.90 -7.66 -5.02
C MET A 193 0.02 -8.38 -4.02
N ASP A 194 1.30 -8.16 -4.19
CA ASP A 194 2.34 -8.81 -3.39
C ASP A 194 2.30 -8.31 -1.94
N ASP A 195 2.07 -7.01 -1.78
CA ASP A 195 1.87 -6.30 -0.53
C ASP A 195 0.77 -6.93 0.33
N TYR A 196 -0.41 -7.13 -0.23
CA TYR A 196 -1.55 -7.68 0.50
C TYR A 196 -1.30 -9.11 1.01
N VAL A 197 -0.57 -9.92 0.22
CA VAL A 197 -0.14 -11.25 0.67
C VAL A 197 0.82 -11.15 1.85
N ALA A 198 1.78 -10.21 1.80
CA ALA A 198 2.71 -9.96 2.90
C ALA A 198 1.98 -9.51 4.17
N TRP A 199 1.01 -8.58 4.06
CA TRP A 199 0.23 -8.12 5.21
C TRP A 199 -0.60 -9.23 5.85
N LEU A 200 -1.25 -10.07 5.05
CA LEU A 200 -2.01 -11.22 5.58
C LEU A 200 -1.10 -12.28 6.19
N HIS A 201 0.10 -12.48 5.63
CA HIS A 201 1.09 -13.37 6.22
C HIS A 201 1.53 -12.85 7.60
N ILE A 202 1.89 -11.57 7.70
CA ILE A 202 2.26 -10.93 8.97
C ILE A 202 1.11 -11.04 9.97
N ALA A 203 -0.12 -10.65 9.58
CA ALA A 203 -1.30 -10.67 10.45
C ALA A 203 -1.71 -12.08 10.93
N GLY A 204 -1.21 -13.13 10.27
CA GLY A 204 -1.39 -14.51 10.70
C GLY A 204 -0.53 -14.90 11.90
N HIS A 205 0.57 -14.18 12.15
CA HIS A 205 1.59 -14.53 13.13
C HIS A 205 1.90 -13.43 14.14
N TYR A 206 1.69 -12.16 13.74
CA TYR A 206 2.04 -10.96 14.49
C TYR A 206 0.86 -9.99 14.56
N ARG A 207 0.90 -9.12 15.55
CA ARG A 207 0.06 -7.93 15.58
C ARG A 207 0.59 -6.90 14.58
N ILE A 208 -0.29 -6.01 14.11
CA ILE A 208 0.05 -4.88 13.24
C ILE A 208 -0.27 -3.59 13.97
N GLY A 209 0.68 -2.65 13.99
CA GLY A 209 0.54 -1.31 14.56
C GLY A 209 0.02 -0.28 13.56
N TYR A 210 -0.53 0.81 14.08
CA TYR A 210 -0.90 1.97 13.29
C TYR A 210 -0.58 3.26 14.05
N LEU A 211 0.14 4.17 13.38
CA LEU A 211 0.45 5.51 13.85
C LEU A 211 -0.47 6.53 13.15
N PRO A 212 -1.06 7.49 13.87
CA PRO A 212 -1.96 8.48 13.26
C PRO A 212 -1.23 9.57 12.46
N GLU A 213 0.10 9.58 12.47
CA GLU A 213 0.95 10.52 11.75
C GLU A 213 0.88 10.29 10.25
N VAL A 214 0.94 11.38 9.47
CA VAL A 214 1.01 11.32 8.01
C VAL A 214 2.45 11.06 7.60
N LEU A 215 2.76 9.81 7.32
CA LEU A 215 4.14 9.36 7.09
C LEU A 215 4.57 9.42 5.62
N GLY A 216 3.63 9.50 4.70
CA GLY A 216 3.94 9.55 3.27
C GLY A 216 2.78 10.04 2.42
N THR A 217 3.05 10.18 1.13
CA THR A 217 2.06 10.49 0.09
C THR A 217 1.97 9.35 -0.90
N TYR A 218 0.78 8.78 -1.00
CA TYR A 218 0.43 7.80 -2.01
C TYR A 218 0.00 8.51 -3.29
N ARG A 219 0.70 8.26 -4.38
CA ARG A 219 0.42 8.86 -5.68
C ARG A 219 -0.53 7.99 -6.50
N VAL A 220 -1.63 8.58 -6.94
CA VAL A 220 -2.59 7.95 -7.85
C VAL A 220 -2.25 8.32 -9.28
N LEU A 221 -1.75 7.36 -10.03
CA LEU A 221 -1.45 7.48 -11.46
C LEU A 221 -2.59 6.86 -12.29
N GLU A 222 -2.81 7.37 -13.50
CA GLU A 222 -3.82 6.80 -14.41
C GLU A 222 -3.49 5.36 -14.84
N GLN A 223 -2.21 5.02 -14.87
CA GLN A 223 -1.70 3.72 -15.32
C GLN A 223 -1.12 2.88 -14.18
N SER A 224 -1.45 3.16 -12.91
CA SER A 224 -0.91 2.36 -11.82
C SER A 224 -1.51 0.94 -11.80
N ALA A 225 -0.73 -0.01 -11.27
CA ALA A 225 -1.14 -1.41 -11.17
C ALA A 225 -2.41 -1.65 -10.31
N SER A 226 -2.76 -0.69 -9.45
CA SER A 226 -3.94 -0.73 -8.56
C SER A 226 -5.13 0.09 -9.08
N HIS A 227 -4.89 1.04 -9.99
CA HIS A 227 -5.90 1.96 -10.53
C HIS A 227 -6.18 1.68 -11.99
N PHE A 228 -6.97 0.66 -12.24
CA PHE A 228 -7.52 0.42 -13.58
C PHE A 228 -8.72 1.33 -13.78
N SER A 229 -8.62 2.28 -14.69
CA SER A 229 -9.74 3.14 -15.07
C SER A 229 -10.91 2.35 -15.63
N GLU A 230 -10.65 1.27 -16.41
CA GLU A 230 -11.71 0.38 -16.91
C GLU A 230 -11.20 -1.03 -17.30
N GLY A 231 -12.09 -2.02 -17.28
CA GLY A 231 -12.01 -3.26 -18.03
C GLY A 231 -11.46 -4.48 -17.31
N LYS A 232 -10.79 -5.35 -18.09
CA LYS A 232 -10.29 -6.67 -17.66
C LYS A 232 -9.26 -6.61 -16.54
N GLY A 233 -8.51 -5.50 -16.42
CA GLY A 233 -7.50 -5.28 -15.37
C GLY A 233 -8.13 -5.26 -13.97
N LYS A 234 -9.16 -4.44 -13.77
CA LYS A 234 -9.89 -4.35 -12.49
C LYS A 234 -10.49 -5.69 -12.06
N LEU A 235 -11.11 -6.41 -13.02
CA LEU A 235 -11.64 -7.74 -12.76
C LEU A 235 -10.57 -8.72 -12.27
N ARG A 236 -9.40 -8.73 -12.93
CA ARG A 236 -8.29 -9.61 -12.56
C ARG A 236 -7.76 -9.27 -11.17
N PHE A 237 -7.65 -7.98 -10.86
CA PHE A 237 -7.20 -7.48 -9.57
C PHE A 237 -8.15 -7.90 -8.45
N GLU A 238 -9.45 -7.62 -8.56
CA GLU A 238 -10.45 -7.99 -7.55
C GLU A 238 -10.58 -9.51 -7.37
N ARG A 239 -10.49 -10.28 -8.46
CA ARG A 239 -10.44 -11.75 -8.37
C ARG A 239 -9.20 -12.24 -7.64
N SER A 240 -8.05 -11.60 -7.88
CA SER A 240 -6.82 -11.91 -7.17
C SER A 240 -6.95 -11.61 -5.67
N ALA A 241 -7.50 -10.46 -5.30
CA ALA A 241 -7.76 -10.10 -3.90
C ALA A 241 -8.66 -11.12 -3.21
N TYR A 242 -9.77 -11.48 -3.85
CA TYR A 242 -10.71 -12.48 -3.33
C TYR A 242 -10.04 -13.86 -3.15
N LYS A 243 -9.24 -14.29 -4.15
CA LYS A 243 -8.48 -15.54 -4.07
C LYS A 243 -7.50 -15.54 -2.89
N VAL A 244 -6.79 -14.42 -2.70
CA VAL A 244 -5.85 -14.23 -1.59
C VAL A 244 -6.59 -14.29 -0.25
N SER A 245 -7.67 -13.52 -0.08
CA SER A 245 -8.46 -13.51 1.16
C SER A 245 -9.01 -14.91 1.51
N THR A 246 -9.56 -15.62 0.50
CA THR A 246 -10.11 -16.97 0.72
C THR A 246 -9.03 -17.96 1.12
N TYR A 247 -7.87 -17.92 0.47
CA TYR A 247 -6.74 -18.78 0.79
C TYR A 247 -6.27 -18.59 2.25
N PHE A 248 -6.10 -17.34 2.68
CA PHE A 248 -5.65 -17.06 4.05
C PHE A 248 -6.74 -17.28 5.10
N CYS A 249 -8.02 -17.11 4.74
CA CYS A 249 -9.15 -17.48 5.58
C CYS A 249 -9.09 -18.97 5.93
N ASP A 250 -8.87 -19.83 4.93
CA ASP A 250 -8.77 -21.27 5.14
C ASP A 250 -7.51 -21.65 5.91
N ARG A 251 -6.36 -21.06 5.50
CA ARG A 251 -5.06 -21.42 6.07
C ARG A 251 -4.95 -21.09 7.55
N TYR A 252 -5.55 -20.00 8.00
CA TYR A 252 -5.46 -19.53 9.39
C TYR A 252 -6.68 -19.90 10.23
N GLY A 253 -7.58 -20.75 9.71
CA GLY A 253 -8.77 -21.16 10.45
C GLY A 253 -9.60 -19.94 10.90
N SER A 254 -9.79 -18.95 10.01
CA SER A 254 -10.54 -17.74 10.34
C SER A 254 -11.99 -18.09 10.69
N ALA A 255 -12.52 -17.46 11.75
CA ALA A 255 -13.93 -17.54 12.09
C ALA A 255 -14.84 -16.79 11.08
N LEU A 256 -14.24 -16.05 10.14
CA LEU A 256 -14.98 -15.29 9.14
C LEU A 256 -15.63 -16.21 8.10
N PRO A 257 -16.96 -16.25 8.01
CA PRO A 257 -17.64 -17.08 7.03
C PRO A 257 -17.25 -16.74 5.59
N ARG A 258 -17.02 -17.73 4.74
CA ARG A 258 -16.67 -17.51 3.32
C ARG A 258 -17.69 -16.67 2.54
N ASN A 259 -18.98 -16.76 2.92
CA ASN A 259 -20.02 -15.95 2.31
C ASN A 259 -19.82 -14.45 2.57
N VAL A 260 -19.18 -14.05 3.65
CA VAL A 260 -18.82 -12.66 3.93
C VAL A 260 -17.77 -12.16 2.95
N LEU A 261 -16.72 -12.93 2.70
CA LEU A 261 -15.69 -12.60 1.70
C LEU A 261 -16.29 -12.54 0.30
N ARG A 262 -17.15 -13.51 -0.04
CA ARG A 262 -17.88 -13.52 -1.31
C ARG A 262 -18.78 -12.31 -1.46
N SER A 263 -19.47 -11.91 -0.40
CA SER A 263 -20.33 -10.70 -0.40
C SER A 263 -19.51 -9.44 -0.65
N GLY A 264 -18.35 -9.29 -0.01
CA GLY A 264 -17.45 -8.15 -0.22
C GLY A 264 -16.98 -8.08 -1.66
N TYR A 265 -16.49 -9.18 -2.23
CA TYR A 265 -16.09 -9.28 -3.63
C TYR A 265 -17.25 -8.92 -4.58
N SER A 266 -18.41 -9.55 -4.39
CA SER A 266 -19.59 -9.33 -5.22
C SER A 266 -20.06 -7.88 -5.14
N PHE A 267 -20.05 -7.28 -3.96
CA PHE A 267 -20.40 -5.87 -3.77
C PHE A 267 -19.41 -4.93 -4.51
N ASN A 268 -18.11 -5.14 -4.40
CA ASN A 268 -17.11 -4.33 -5.08
C ASN A 268 -17.32 -4.38 -6.61
N MET A 269 -17.55 -5.58 -7.15
CA MET A 269 -17.80 -5.78 -8.56
C MET A 269 -19.12 -5.17 -9.02
N PHE A 270 -20.20 -5.32 -8.25
CA PHE A 270 -21.47 -4.68 -8.50
C PHE A 270 -21.30 -3.16 -8.60
N MET A 271 -20.66 -2.54 -7.61
CA MET A 271 -20.44 -1.09 -7.57
C MET A 271 -19.55 -0.61 -8.73
N TYR A 272 -18.54 -1.40 -9.10
CA TYR A 272 -17.70 -1.09 -10.25
C TYR A 272 -18.50 -1.03 -11.55
N PHE A 273 -19.33 -2.04 -11.85
CA PHE A 273 -20.13 -2.06 -13.06
C PHE A 273 -21.26 -1.02 -13.07
N CYS A 274 -21.83 -0.71 -11.90
CA CYS A 274 -22.79 0.40 -11.78
C CYS A 274 -22.14 1.75 -12.13
N ARG A 275 -20.93 2.02 -11.64
CA ARG A 275 -20.19 3.25 -11.97
C ARG A 275 -19.83 3.33 -13.45
N ALA A 276 -19.49 2.20 -14.05
CA ALA A 276 -19.21 2.08 -15.49
C ALA A 276 -20.49 2.07 -16.36
N ARG A 277 -21.68 2.26 -15.78
CA ARG A 277 -23.00 2.21 -16.44
C ARG A 277 -23.29 0.89 -17.16
N LYS A 278 -22.64 -0.20 -16.76
CA LYS A 278 -22.80 -1.57 -17.30
C LYS A 278 -23.79 -2.38 -16.44
N PHE A 279 -25.02 -1.95 -16.34
CA PHE A 279 -26.01 -2.47 -15.38
C PHE A 279 -26.31 -3.98 -15.57
N LYS A 280 -26.39 -4.49 -16.80
CA LYS A 280 -26.55 -5.94 -17.05
C LYS A 280 -25.40 -6.76 -16.44
N ALA A 281 -24.18 -6.28 -16.58
CA ALA A 281 -23.01 -6.92 -15.95
C ALA A 281 -23.03 -6.79 -14.43
N ALA A 282 -23.49 -5.66 -13.88
CA ALA A 282 -23.66 -5.49 -12.44
C ALA A 282 -24.60 -6.52 -11.82
N LEU A 283 -25.74 -6.78 -12.47
CA LEU A 283 -26.72 -7.78 -11.98
C LEU A 283 -26.11 -9.17 -11.81
N GLY A 284 -25.14 -9.56 -12.65
CA GLY A 284 -24.40 -10.82 -12.51
C GLY A 284 -23.57 -10.94 -11.23
N TYR A 285 -23.38 -9.84 -10.49
CA TYR A 285 -22.65 -9.80 -9.22
C TYR A 285 -23.56 -9.58 -8.00
N VAL A 286 -24.87 -9.57 -8.18
CA VAL A 286 -25.80 -9.54 -7.04
C VAL A 286 -25.71 -10.88 -6.32
N TYR A 287 -25.27 -10.84 -5.09
CA TYR A 287 -25.17 -12.02 -4.23
C TYR A 287 -26.17 -11.91 -3.08
N CYS A 288 -27.20 -12.76 -3.12
CA CYS A 288 -28.29 -12.74 -2.15
C CYS A 288 -27.80 -13.21 -0.76
N SER A 289 -27.20 -12.31 -0.01
CA SER A 289 -26.81 -12.52 1.38
C SER A 289 -27.09 -11.27 2.22
N ALA A 290 -27.36 -11.45 3.50
CA ALA A 290 -27.54 -10.33 4.44
C ALA A 290 -26.34 -9.37 4.41
N GLU A 291 -25.12 -9.89 4.32
CA GLU A 291 -23.91 -9.08 4.26
C GLU A 291 -23.81 -8.27 2.97
N PHE A 292 -24.17 -8.82 1.80
CA PHE A 292 -24.21 -8.07 0.54
C PHE A 292 -25.18 -6.88 0.64
N PHE A 293 -26.40 -7.12 1.14
CA PHE A 293 -27.38 -6.07 1.29
C PHE A 293 -26.99 -5.05 2.36
N ARG A 294 -26.35 -5.47 3.45
CA ARG A 294 -25.78 -4.56 4.45
C ARG A 294 -24.74 -3.62 3.83
N LEU A 295 -23.82 -4.15 3.01
CA LEU A 295 -22.83 -3.35 2.29
C LEU A 295 -23.46 -2.39 1.27
N LEU A 296 -24.49 -2.86 0.55
CA LEU A 296 -25.23 -2.05 -0.40
C LEU A 296 -25.92 -0.89 0.30
N TRP A 297 -26.63 -1.15 1.40
CA TRP A 297 -27.30 -0.13 2.20
C TRP A 297 -26.33 0.90 2.77
N ALA A 298 -25.23 0.46 3.34
CA ALA A 298 -24.17 1.35 3.84
C ALA A 298 -23.56 2.21 2.72
N GLY A 299 -23.43 1.67 1.50
CA GLY A 299 -22.98 2.39 0.32
C GLY A 299 -23.95 3.49 -0.09
N VAL A 300 -25.26 3.18 -0.13
CA VAL A 300 -26.33 4.13 -0.42
C VAL A 300 -26.36 5.24 0.64
N TYR A 301 -26.32 4.87 1.92
CA TYR A 301 -26.33 5.84 3.03
C TYR A 301 -25.15 6.83 2.91
N ARG A 302 -23.93 6.33 2.67
CA ARG A 302 -22.75 7.20 2.48
C ARG A 302 -22.87 8.12 1.26
N ALA A 303 -23.49 7.65 0.18
CA ALA A 303 -23.72 8.46 -1.01
C ALA A 303 -24.71 9.59 -0.76
N VAL A 304 -25.82 9.29 -0.09
CA VAL A 304 -26.85 10.28 0.31
C VAL A 304 -26.26 11.30 1.27
N TRP A 305 -25.52 10.85 2.29
CA TRP A 305 -24.91 11.75 3.28
C TRP A 305 -23.87 12.70 2.63
N ARG A 306 -23.02 12.20 1.71
CA ARG A 306 -22.08 13.03 0.95
C ARG A 306 -22.79 14.08 0.09
N LYS A 307 -23.90 13.72 -0.56
CA LYS A 307 -24.72 14.66 -1.34
C LYS A 307 -25.34 15.73 -0.44
N ALA A 308 -25.88 15.34 0.70
CA ALA A 308 -26.46 16.26 1.68
C ALA A 308 -25.41 17.23 2.25
N LYS A 309 -24.18 16.75 2.55
CA LYS A 309 -23.07 17.59 3.01
C LYS A 309 -22.63 18.61 1.95
N ARG A 310 -22.56 18.21 0.68
CA ARG A 310 -22.27 19.13 -0.44
C ARG A 310 -23.33 20.22 -0.59
N LEU A 311 -24.60 19.89 -0.43
CA LEU A 311 -25.71 20.86 -0.50
C LEU A 311 -25.68 21.84 0.69
N ARG A 312 -25.29 21.38 1.88
CA ARG A 312 -25.13 22.25 3.08
C ARG A 312 -23.89 23.13 3.02
N GLY A 313 -22.79 22.66 2.43
CA GLY A 313 -21.55 23.44 2.25
C GLY A 313 -21.60 24.47 1.12
N GLY A 314 -22.61 24.44 0.27
CA GLY A 314 -22.82 25.42 -0.81
C GLY A 314 -23.52 26.71 -0.37
N VAL A 315 -23.96 26.81 0.89
CA VAL A 315 -24.75 27.98 1.36
C VAL A 315 -23.87 29.05 2.06
N ASP A 316 -22.56 28.80 2.31
CA ASP A 316 -21.75 29.70 3.13
C ASP A 316 -20.59 30.39 2.37
N ARG A 317 -20.79 30.77 1.09
CA ARG A 317 -19.84 31.60 0.34
C ARG A 317 -20.32 33.02 0.03
N SER A 318 -21.40 33.52 0.67
CA SER A 318 -21.92 34.85 0.40
C SER A 318 -21.99 35.79 1.62
N ARG A 319 -21.20 35.55 2.68
CA ARG A 319 -21.10 36.51 3.82
C ARG A 319 -19.67 36.63 4.33
N VAL A 320 -18.76 37.17 3.53
CA VAL A 320 -17.57 37.92 4.00
C VAL A 320 -17.22 38.95 2.93
N THR A 321 -17.98 40.03 2.90
CA THR A 321 -17.57 41.36 2.42
C THR A 321 -18.44 42.36 3.15
N GLN A 322 -17.97 42.78 4.29
CA GLN A 322 -18.05 44.17 4.82
C GLN A 322 -16.95 44.36 5.87
#